data_2c4cf748b9a173617d9c6521c8412f8f
#
_entry.id   2c4cf748b9a173617d9c6521c8412f8f
#
_cell.length_a   1.000
_cell.length_b   1.000
_cell.length_c   1.000
_cell.angle_alpha   90.00
_cell.angle_beta   90.00
_cell.angle_gamma   90.00
#
_symmetry.space_group_name_H-M   'P 1'
#
loop_
_entity.id
_entity.type
_entity.pdbx_description
1 polymer ?
#
loop_
_entity_poly.entity_id
_entity_poly.type
_entity_poly.pdbx_seq_one_letter_code
_entity_poly.pdbx_strand_id
1 'polypeptide(L)'
;MTQCHTETMKILHTSDWHLGRTFHRSPLTREHQQFIDELLEYVHAEGIDTLLISGDVYDSTIPTAESTTLLDQALTRLMRAGVQVILSSGNHDSFRRLSYGAAFFEASGVHLRTSLEDATRPVELTDGTLRVHVYAIPYLAPRLHATALGVDPTHQAVLGAVTNAIRADAAERHARGEGADRIIVMSHATVSDTTGSDTAGSADTTPRSDSERDISVGGIDWVPASLFDGFDYVALGHIHKRYPVTHTIRYSGSPLGFSFSEEHNRNGAYLIELNPGEEPTISSHEWATRVHMKTLRGTMDQLLNSPENSPYEQGYYCRIELTDETLPVGAVDRLRSRYETISHLSLIHI
;
A
#
# COMPACT_ATOMS: atom_id res chain seq x y z
N MET A 1 34.73 13.09 -26.68
CA MET A 1 33.38 13.47 -26.25
C MET A 1 32.82 12.25 -25.51
N THR A 2 32.95 12.24 -24.20
CA THR A 2 32.41 11.21 -23.34
C THR A 2 30.89 11.45 -23.32
N GLN A 3 30.11 10.55 -23.87
CA GLN A 3 28.65 10.55 -23.65
C GLN A 3 28.46 10.37 -22.14
N CYS A 4 28.04 11.42 -21.49
CA CYS A 4 27.48 11.33 -20.15
C CYS A 4 26.17 10.57 -20.31
N HIS A 5 26.18 9.28 -20.04
CA HIS A 5 24.92 8.53 -19.85
C HIS A 5 24.36 9.09 -18.54
N THR A 6 23.39 9.97 -18.65
CA THR A 6 22.51 10.29 -17.53
C THR A 6 21.72 9.01 -17.25
N GLU A 7 22.08 8.32 -16.17
CA GLU A 7 21.31 7.16 -15.73
C GLU A 7 19.94 7.65 -15.28
N THR A 8 18.87 7.00 -15.74
CA THR A 8 17.49 7.25 -15.31
C THR A 8 17.37 6.84 -13.86
N MET A 9 16.93 7.75 -12.97
CA MET A 9 16.63 7.39 -11.59
C MET A 9 15.33 6.61 -11.53
N LYS A 10 15.37 5.39 -10.98
CA LYS A 10 14.23 4.46 -10.90
C LYS A 10 13.74 4.28 -9.48
N ILE A 11 12.49 4.66 -9.25
CA ILE A 11 11.83 4.59 -7.95
C ILE A 11 10.67 3.63 -8.03
N LEU A 12 10.62 2.64 -7.13
CA LEU A 12 9.51 1.69 -7.03
C LEU A 12 8.59 2.07 -5.87
N HIS A 13 7.30 2.23 -6.14
CA HIS A 13 6.28 2.57 -5.15
C HIS A 13 5.43 1.36 -4.80
N THR A 14 5.47 0.97 -3.53
CA THR A 14 4.64 -0.08 -2.90
C THR A 14 4.00 0.46 -1.63
N SER A 15 2.99 -0.24 -1.10
CA SER A 15 2.33 0.06 0.18
C SER A 15 1.62 -1.17 0.74
N ASP A 16 1.08 -1.06 1.94
CA ASP A 16 0.11 -2.00 2.51
C ASP A 16 0.61 -3.46 2.49
N TRP A 17 1.84 -3.68 2.97
CA TRP A 17 2.43 -5.02 3.02
C TRP A 17 1.73 -5.93 4.02
N HIS A 18 1.22 -5.36 5.11
CA HIS A 18 0.50 -6.09 6.18
C HIS A 18 1.21 -7.37 6.63
N LEU A 19 2.52 -7.30 6.88
CA LEU A 19 3.28 -8.45 7.35
C LEU A 19 2.69 -9.01 8.63
N GLY A 20 2.37 -10.31 8.62
CA GLY A 20 1.68 -11.00 9.71
C GLY A 20 0.18 -11.12 9.53
N ARG A 21 -0.38 -10.61 8.42
CA ARG A 21 -1.79 -10.80 8.07
C ARG A 21 -2.14 -12.27 7.98
N THR A 22 -3.37 -12.58 8.41
CA THR A 22 -3.98 -13.89 8.23
C THR A 22 -5.17 -13.77 7.28
N PHE A 23 -5.34 -14.77 6.42
CA PHE A 23 -6.54 -14.90 5.60
C PHE A 23 -7.46 -15.96 6.24
N HIS A 24 -8.57 -15.54 6.84
CA HIS A 24 -9.50 -16.42 7.54
C HIS A 24 -8.80 -17.40 8.52
N ARG A 25 -7.91 -16.89 9.37
CA ARG A 25 -7.08 -17.62 10.37
C ARG A 25 -5.91 -18.41 9.77
N SER A 26 -5.72 -18.43 8.47
CA SER A 26 -4.54 -19.01 7.83
C SER A 26 -3.46 -17.94 7.71
N PRO A 27 -2.25 -18.13 8.30
CA PRO A 27 -1.17 -17.15 8.15
C PRO A 27 -0.74 -17.04 6.69
N LEU A 28 -0.50 -15.83 6.23
CA LEU A 28 0.01 -15.55 4.87
C LEU A 28 1.54 -15.42 4.83
N THR A 29 2.25 -16.03 5.79
CA THR A 29 3.71 -15.93 5.91
C THR A 29 4.43 -16.40 4.66
N ARG A 30 3.97 -17.50 4.05
CA ARG A 30 4.55 -18.04 2.83
C ARG A 30 4.37 -17.10 1.64
N GLU A 31 3.18 -16.56 1.47
CA GLU A 31 2.83 -15.62 0.41
C GLU A 31 3.62 -14.30 0.57
N HIS A 32 3.76 -13.80 1.80
CA HIS A 32 4.62 -12.65 2.08
C HIS A 32 6.10 -12.91 1.74
N GLN A 33 6.63 -14.10 2.09
CA GLN A 33 7.99 -14.47 1.74
C GLN A 33 8.18 -14.53 0.21
N GLN A 34 7.23 -15.14 -0.51
CA GLN A 34 7.26 -15.22 -1.98
C GLN A 34 7.20 -13.82 -2.62
N PHE A 35 6.33 -12.95 -2.10
CA PHE A 35 6.27 -11.55 -2.53
C PHE A 35 7.61 -10.83 -2.33
N ILE A 36 8.24 -10.97 -1.16
CA ILE A 36 9.54 -10.34 -0.86
C ILE A 36 10.62 -10.86 -1.81
N ASP A 37 10.63 -12.14 -2.11
CA ASP A 37 11.58 -12.75 -3.05
C ASP A 37 11.35 -12.19 -4.46
N GLU A 38 10.12 -12.13 -4.93
CA GLU A 38 9.74 -11.54 -6.24
C GLU A 38 10.09 -10.05 -6.32
N LEU A 39 9.81 -9.27 -5.25
CA LEU A 39 10.19 -7.87 -5.16
C LEU A 39 11.68 -7.67 -5.36
N LEU A 40 12.51 -8.49 -4.72
CA LEU A 40 13.96 -8.40 -4.82
C LEU A 40 14.49 -8.83 -6.18
N GLU A 41 13.88 -9.82 -6.81
CA GLU A 41 14.17 -10.19 -8.20
C GLU A 41 13.84 -9.04 -9.16
N TYR A 42 12.69 -8.40 -8.99
CA TYR A 42 12.28 -7.25 -9.80
C TYR A 42 13.21 -6.05 -9.59
N VAL A 43 13.52 -5.73 -8.34
CA VAL A 43 14.47 -4.66 -7.98
C VAL A 43 15.81 -4.85 -8.69
N HIS A 44 16.34 -6.08 -8.70
CA HIS A 44 17.60 -6.38 -9.37
C HIS A 44 17.48 -6.31 -10.90
N ALA A 45 16.41 -6.88 -11.46
CA ALA A 45 16.20 -6.95 -12.90
C ALA A 45 16.04 -5.57 -13.55
N GLU A 46 15.30 -4.68 -12.89
CA GLU A 46 15.04 -3.32 -13.36
C GLU A 46 16.12 -2.31 -12.95
N GLY A 47 17.00 -2.65 -12.01
CA GLY A 47 17.96 -1.70 -11.47
C GLY A 47 17.29 -0.57 -10.71
N ILE A 48 16.47 -0.90 -9.72
CA ILE A 48 15.75 0.08 -8.90
C ILE A 48 16.71 0.75 -7.92
N ASP A 49 16.72 2.09 -7.89
CA ASP A 49 17.56 2.89 -6.99
C ASP A 49 16.92 3.08 -5.62
N THR A 50 15.60 3.26 -5.61
CA THR A 50 14.84 3.58 -4.39
C THR A 50 13.52 2.84 -4.33
N LEU A 51 13.19 2.31 -3.14
CA LEU A 51 11.90 1.71 -2.83
C LEU A 51 11.13 2.60 -1.86
N LEU A 52 9.90 2.97 -2.23
CA LEU A 52 8.94 3.65 -1.36
C LEU A 52 7.94 2.62 -0.80
N ILE A 53 7.73 2.65 0.53
CA ILE A 53 6.72 1.82 1.22
C ILE A 53 5.78 2.78 1.96
N SER A 54 4.62 3.05 1.36
CA SER A 54 3.68 4.08 1.81
C SER A 54 2.71 3.57 2.89
N GLY A 55 3.24 3.15 4.04
CA GLY A 55 2.48 2.75 5.23
C GLY A 55 1.96 1.31 5.22
N ASP A 56 1.36 0.94 6.36
CA ASP A 56 0.82 -0.39 6.69
C ASP A 56 1.80 -1.52 6.39
N VAL A 57 2.98 -1.38 6.97
CA VAL A 57 4.06 -2.37 6.86
C VAL A 57 3.70 -3.64 7.61
N TYR A 58 3.18 -3.49 8.82
CA TYR A 58 2.67 -4.58 9.64
C TYR A 58 1.15 -4.57 9.70
N ASP A 59 0.56 -5.75 9.85
CA ASP A 59 -0.90 -5.90 10.02
C ASP A 59 -1.40 -5.44 11.41
N SER A 60 -0.51 -5.28 12.37
CA SER A 60 -0.86 -4.96 13.77
C SER A 60 0.19 -4.09 14.42
N THR A 61 -0.27 -3.21 15.33
CA THR A 61 0.60 -2.39 16.18
C THR A 61 1.55 -3.19 17.07
N ILE A 62 1.32 -4.48 17.25
CA ILE A 62 2.19 -5.43 17.94
C ILE A 62 2.53 -6.56 16.95
N PRO A 63 3.53 -6.38 16.09
CA PRO A 63 3.91 -7.39 15.12
C PRO A 63 4.47 -8.64 15.82
N THR A 64 4.26 -9.79 15.19
CA THR A 64 4.84 -11.05 15.65
C THR A 64 6.35 -11.08 15.43
N ALA A 65 7.06 -11.99 16.11
CA ALA A 65 8.49 -12.19 15.86
C ALA A 65 8.77 -12.61 14.41
N GLU A 66 7.86 -13.38 13.81
CA GLU A 66 7.95 -13.81 12.42
C GLU A 66 7.82 -12.62 11.46
N SER A 67 6.83 -11.74 11.66
CA SER A 67 6.64 -10.52 10.85
C SER A 67 7.84 -9.59 10.93
N THR A 68 8.40 -9.41 12.13
CA THR A 68 9.61 -8.60 12.31
C THR A 68 10.82 -9.21 11.62
N THR A 69 10.95 -10.53 11.64
CA THR A 69 12.03 -11.24 10.94
C THR A 69 11.89 -11.08 9.41
N LEU A 70 10.67 -11.15 8.88
CA LEU A 70 10.42 -10.94 7.45
C LEU A 70 10.83 -9.54 7.00
N LEU A 71 10.44 -8.50 7.76
CA LEU A 71 10.85 -7.13 7.44
C LEU A 71 12.35 -6.93 7.53
N ASP A 72 12.98 -7.44 8.60
CA ASP A 72 14.44 -7.36 8.79
C ASP A 72 15.20 -7.99 7.61
N GLN A 73 14.76 -9.18 7.17
CA GLN A 73 15.36 -9.87 6.02
C GLN A 73 15.15 -9.09 4.73
N ALA A 74 13.97 -8.53 4.49
CA ALA A 74 13.67 -7.73 3.30
C ALA A 74 14.56 -6.47 3.26
N LEU A 75 14.59 -5.69 4.34
CA LEU A 75 15.41 -4.47 4.43
C LEU A 75 16.90 -4.77 4.30
N THR A 76 17.37 -5.84 4.95
CA THR A 76 18.78 -6.26 4.85
C THR A 76 19.16 -6.63 3.42
N ARG A 77 18.29 -7.33 2.69
CA ARG A 77 18.55 -7.73 1.29
C ARG A 77 18.52 -6.52 0.36
N LEU A 78 17.57 -5.60 0.53
CA LEU A 78 17.48 -4.34 -0.23
C LEU A 78 18.73 -3.46 0.00
N MET A 79 19.12 -3.28 1.25
CA MET A 79 20.34 -2.54 1.60
C MET A 79 21.58 -3.15 0.94
N ARG A 80 21.74 -4.49 0.96
CA ARG A 80 22.86 -5.17 0.30
C ARG A 80 22.83 -5.05 -1.21
N ALA A 81 21.67 -4.87 -1.80
CA ALA A 81 21.50 -4.58 -3.23
C ALA A 81 21.79 -3.10 -3.59
N GLY A 82 22.09 -2.25 -2.59
CA GLY A 82 22.37 -0.83 -2.79
C GLY A 82 21.12 0.04 -2.95
N VAL A 83 19.93 -0.51 -2.67
CA VAL A 83 18.66 0.20 -2.79
C VAL A 83 18.41 1.06 -1.58
N GLN A 84 18.07 2.33 -1.77
CA GLN A 84 17.56 3.17 -0.70
C GLN A 84 16.11 2.81 -0.42
N VAL A 85 15.72 2.73 0.84
CA VAL A 85 14.35 2.44 1.24
C VAL A 85 13.79 3.62 2.03
N ILE A 86 12.64 4.13 1.60
CA ILE A 86 11.90 5.16 2.34
C ILE A 86 10.58 4.54 2.76
N LEU A 87 10.35 4.47 4.07
CA LEU A 87 9.22 3.79 4.66
C LEU A 87 8.49 4.74 5.61
N SER A 88 7.19 4.93 5.41
CA SER A 88 6.30 5.62 6.35
C SER A 88 5.45 4.64 7.14
N SER A 89 4.90 5.06 8.28
CA SER A 89 3.90 4.26 9.00
C SER A 89 2.49 4.51 8.49
N GLY A 90 1.68 3.44 8.43
CA GLY A 90 0.24 3.51 8.20
C GLY A 90 -0.56 3.47 9.51
N ASN A 91 -1.88 3.23 9.39
CA ASN A 91 -2.78 3.21 10.56
C ASN A 91 -2.74 1.89 11.34
N HIS A 92 -2.27 0.80 10.74
CA HIS A 92 -2.02 -0.48 11.42
C HIS A 92 -0.70 -0.46 12.18
N ASP A 93 0.26 0.36 11.78
CA ASP A 93 1.58 0.38 12.36
C ASP A 93 1.62 1.08 13.72
N SER A 94 2.49 0.60 14.59
CA SER A 94 2.92 1.37 15.75
C SER A 94 4.11 2.24 15.35
N PHE A 95 3.89 3.55 15.19
CA PHE A 95 4.95 4.49 14.81
C PHE A 95 6.20 4.38 15.69
N ARG A 96 6.03 4.16 17.03
CA ARG A 96 7.14 4.02 17.97
C ARG A 96 7.92 2.71 17.80
N ARG A 97 7.23 1.60 17.46
CA ARG A 97 7.89 0.31 17.27
C ARG A 97 8.59 0.27 15.93
N LEU A 98 7.95 0.80 14.90
CA LEU A 98 8.49 0.83 13.55
C LEU A 98 9.73 1.77 13.47
N SER A 99 9.76 2.86 14.26
CA SER A 99 10.92 3.77 14.32
C SER A 99 12.06 3.30 15.22
N TYR A 100 11.95 2.13 15.86
CA TYR A 100 13.03 1.64 16.69
C TYR A 100 14.32 1.47 15.89
N GLY A 101 15.38 2.15 16.32
CA GLY A 101 16.67 2.13 15.63
C GLY A 101 16.77 3.01 14.37
N ALA A 102 15.79 3.88 14.10
CA ALA A 102 15.72 4.70 12.88
C ALA A 102 17.06 5.41 12.53
N ALA A 103 17.77 5.95 13.52
CA ALA A 103 19.05 6.62 13.29
C ALA A 103 20.17 5.66 12.77
N PHE A 104 20.13 4.40 13.18
CA PHE A 104 21.06 3.39 12.66
C PHE A 104 20.67 2.96 11.24
N PHE A 105 19.40 2.80 10.98
CA PHE A 105 18.87 2.46 9.65
C PHE A 105 19.17 3.55 8.63
N GLU A 106 19.03 4.83 9.01
CA GLU A 106 19.29 5.96 8.12
C GLU A 106 20.73 5.98 7.60
N ALA A 107 21.71 5.64 8.44
CA ALA A 107 23.10 5.51 8.04
C ALA A 107 23.35 4.38 7.01
N SER A 108 22.40 3.46 6.86
CA SER A 108 22.46 2.34 5.92
C SER A 108 21.56 2.53 4.70
N GLY A 109 20.99 3.72 4.48
CA GLY A 109 20.09 4.01 3.36
C GLY A 109 18.64 3.55 3.56
N VAL A 110 18.22 3.24 4.82
CA VAL A 110 16.84 2.94 5.15
C VAL A 110 16.26 4.06 6.01
N HIS A 111 15.34 4.82 5.45
CA HIS A 111 14.78 6.03 6.03
C HIS A 111 13.39 5.74 6.59
N LEU A 112 13.26 5.68 7.91
CA LEU A 112 11.99 5.48 8.60
C LEU A 112 11.38 6.85 8.93
N ARG A 113 10.19 7.14 8.39
CA ARG A 113 9.44 8.39 8.55
C ARG A 113 8.10 8.07 9.20
N THR A 114 8.05 8.14 10.51
CA THR A 114 6.91 7.60 11.28
C THR A 114 6.25 8.61 12.22
N SER A 115 6.85 9.81 12.35
CA SER A 115 6.32 10.87 13.21
C SER A 115 5.92 12.11 12.41
N LEU A 116 5.16 13.02 13.04
CA LEU A 116 4.77 14.29 12.44
C LEU A 116 6.01 15.14 12.07
N GLU A 117 7.03 15.12 12.92
CA GLU A 117 8.28 15.86 12.71
C GLU A 117 9.06 15.34 11.50
N ASP A 118 8.90 14.06 11.16
CA ASP A 118 9.52 13.46 9.98
C ASP A 118 8.89 13.95 8.67
N ALA A 119 7.62 14.34 8.68
CA ALA A 119 6.85 14.67 7.48
C ALA A 119 7.43 15.86 6.70
N THR A 120 8.12 16.79 7.36
CA THR A 120 8.77 17.95 6.72
C THR A 120 10.28 17.80 6.59
N ARG A 121 10.83 16.61 6.85
CA ARG A 121 12.23 16.28 6.70
C ARG A 121 12.43 15.38 5.48
N PRO A 122 12.75 15.91 4.29
CA PRO A 122 12.86 15.10 3.10
C PRO A 122 14.05 14.14 3.18
N VAL A 123 13.92 13.03 2.45
CA VAL A 123 15.06 12.21 2.04
C VAL A 123 15.55 12.78 0.71
N GLU A 124 16.83 13.12 0.65
CA GLU A 124 17.46 13.65 -0.55
C GLU A 124 18.05 12.50 -1.36
N LEU A 125 17.55 12.33 -2.59
CA LEU A 125 18.08 11.38 -3.55
C LEU A 125 18.83 12.14 -4.63
N THR A 126 19.99 11.63 -5.07
CA THR A 126 20.72 12.23 -6.17
C THR A 126 21.57 11.18 -6.91
N ASP A 127 21.61 11.30 -8.23
CA ASP A 127 22.55 10.59 -9.11
C ASP A 127 23.71 11.49 -9.60
N GLY A 128 23.81 12.72 -9.05
CA GLY A 128 24.77 13.73 -9.44
C GLY A 128 24.27 14.69 -10.54
N THR A 129 23.15 14.37 -11.24
CA THR A 129 22.54 15.21 -12.28
C THR A 129 21.14 15.66 -11.90
N LEU A 130 20.40 14.81 -11.21
CA LEU A 130 19.05 15.03 -10.72
C LEU A 130 19.03 15.01 -9.19
N ARG A 131 18.34 15.96 -8.58
CA ARG A 131 18.09 16.01 -7.14
C ARG A 131 16.58 15.84 -6.90
N VAL A 132 16.20 14.84 -6.11
CA VAL A 132 14.82 14.55 -5.77
C VAL A 132 14.67 14.64 -4.25
N HIS A 133 13.67 15.39 -3.79
CA HIS A 133 13.28 15.38 -2.38
C HIS A 133 12.04 14.50 -2.20
N VAL A 134 12.15 13.50 -1.33
CA VAL A 134 11.04 12.64 -0.96
C VAL A 134 10.58 12.99 0.45
N TYR A 135 9.39 13.56 0.56
CA TYR A 135 8.72 13.82 1.84
C TYR A 135 7.76 12.67 2.15
N ALA A 136 7.92 12.03 3.28
CA ALA A 136 7.09 10.91 3.65
C ALA A 136 6.19 11.29 4.85
N ILE A 137 4.89 11.46 4.57
CA ILE A 137 3.87 11.76 5.57
C ILE A 137 3.34 10.42 6.12
N PRO A 138 3.59 10.10 7.41
CA PRO A 138 3.02 8.93 8.04
C PRO A 138 1.50 9.09 8.19
N TYR A 139 0.79 8.02 8.57
CA TYR A 139 -0.60 8.16 8.97
C TYR A 139 -0.73 9.08 10.18
N LEU A 140 -1.48 10.16 10.01
CA LEU A 140 -1.69 11.19 11.04
C LEU A 140 -3.15 11.15 11.50
N ALA A 141 -3.41 10.46 12.60
CA ALA A 141 -4.73 10.44 13.22
C ALA A 141 -5.13 11.87 13.66
N PRO A 142 -6.21 12.48 13.14
CA PRO A 142 -6.54 13.88 13.37
C PRO A 142 -6.66 14.24 14.84
N ARG A 143 -7.29 13.37 15.64
CA ARG A 143 -7.46 13.58 17.09
C ARG A 143 -6.15 13.69 17.86
N LEU A 144 -5.06 13.14 17.34
CA LEU A 144 -3.75 13.16 17.99
C LEU A 144 -2.89 14.35 17.54
N HIS A 145 -3.06 14.81 16.30
CA HIS A 145 -2.13 15.75 15.68
C HIS A 145 -2.71 17.16 15.46
N ALA A 146 -4.05 17.31 15.41
CA ALA A 146 -4.69 18.59 15.12
C ALA A 146 -4.30 19.69 16.11
N THR A 147 -4.23 19.39 17.41
CA THR A 147 -3.85 20.36 18.44
C THR A 147 -2.42 20.88 18.26
N ALA A 148 -1.48 19.99 17.94
CA ALA A 148 -0.08 20.38 17.72
C ALA A 148 0.09 21.23 16.44
N LEU A 149 -0.78 21.02 15.44
CA LEU A 149 -0.80 21.77 14.19
C LEU A 149 -1.67 23.04 14.25
N GLY A 150 -2.47 23.22 15.30
CA GLY A 150 -3.38 24.36 15.45
C GLY A 150 -4.53 24.38 14.44
N VAL A 151 -5.03 23.20 14.05
CA VAL A 151 -6.08 23.02 13.03
C VAL A 151 -7.26 22.19 13.57
N ASP A 152 -8.35 22.16 12.81
CA ASP A 152 -9.49 21.30 13.12
C ASP A 152 -9.12 19.81 13.07
N PRO A 153 -9.73 18.96 13.92
CA PRO A 153 -9.41 17.53 14.00
C PRO A 153 -10.06 16.72 12.85
N THR A 154 -9.76 17.10 11.60
CA THR A 154 -10.16 16.41 10.37
C THR A 154 -8.92 15.99 9.58
N HIS A 155 -9.01 14.91 8.80
CA HIS A 155 -7.91 14.49 7.94
C HIS A 155 -7.52 15.58 6.94
N GLN A 156 -8.50 16.26 6.36
CA GLN A 156 -8.26 17.36 5.42
C GLN A 156 -7.46 18.51 6.05
N ALA A 157 -7.83 18.94 7.26
CA ALA A 157 -7.15 20.04 7.93
C ALA A 157 -5.72 19.67 8.33
N VAL A 158 -5.52 18.47 8.90
CA VAL A 158 -4.21 17.96 9.31
C VAL A 158 -3.29 17.77 8.11
N LEU A 159 -3.72 17.08 7.06
CA LEU A 159 -2.91 16.89 5.86
C LEU A 159 -2.68 18.20 5.10
N GLY A 160 -3.67 19.10 5.07
CA GLY A 160 -3.51 20.43 4.49
C GLY A 160 -2.42 21.25 5.19
N ALA A 161 -2.37 21.22 6.52
CA ALA A 161 -1.30 21.87 7.27
C ALA A 161 0.08 21.28 6.95
N VAL A 162 0.19 19.96 6.88
CA VAL A 162 1.45 19.27 6.61
C VAL A 162 1.91 19.51 5.16
N THR A 163 1.03 19.41 4.16
CA THR A 163 1.40 19.67 2.75
C THR A 163 1.81 21.14 2.54
N ASN A 164 1.19 22.09 3.26
CA ASN A 164 1.64 23.48 3.25
C ASN A 164 3.00 23.66 3.91
N ALA A 165 3.29 22.96 5.00
CA ALA A 165 4.60 22.98 5.65
C ALA A 165 5.68 22.38 4.74
N ILE A 166 5.38 21.31 3.99
CA ILE A 166 6.29 20.73 2.98
C ILE A 166 6.61 21.76 1.88
N ARG A 167 5.58 22.47 1.37
CA ARG A 167 5.81 23.53 0.36
C ARG A 167 6.69 24.67 0.88
N ALA A 168 6.48 25.06 2.15
CA ALA A 168 7.30 26.08 2.81
C ALA A 168 8.76 25.62 2.94
N ASP A 169 9.03 24.39 3.41
CA ASP A 169 10.38 23.82 3.50
C ASP A 169 11.05 23.74 2.12
N ALA A 170 10.33 23.27 1.11
CA ALA A 170 10.84 23.19 -0.27
C ALA A 170 11.22 24.58 -0.82
N ALA A 171 10.40 25.60 -0.56
CA ALA A 171 10.69 26.98 -0.96
C ALA A 171 11.91 27.55 -0.23
N GLU A 172 12.04 27.29 1.08
CA GLU A 172 13.22 27.71 1.86
C GLU A 172 14.50 27.04 1.38
N ARG A 173 14.46 25.71 1.09
CA ARG A 173 15.59 24.98 0.52
C ARG A 173 15.97 25.55 -0.83
N HIS A 174 14.99 25.82 -1.70
CA HIS A 174 15.25 26.44 -3.00
C HIS A 174 15.95 27.81 -2.84
N ALA A 175 15.49 28.65 -1.92
CA ALA A 175 16.11 29.95 -1.64
C ALA A 175 17.56 29.85 -1.13
N ARG A 176 17.94 28.73 -0.46
CA ARG A 176 19.30 28.44 -0.01
C ARG A 176 20.17 27.77 -1.09
N GLY A 177 19.66 27.48 -2.28
CA GLY A 177 20.35 26.72 -3.32
C GLY A 177 20.40 25.20 -3.08
N GLU A 178 19.57 24.71 -2.17
CA GLU A 178 19.40 23.29 -1.79
C GLU A 178 18.11 22.71 -2.38
N GLY A 179 17.47 23.38 -3.35
CA GLY A 179 16.22 22.96 -3.95
C GLY A 179 16.35 21.67 -4.75
N ALA A 180 15.26 20.93 -4.86
CA ALA A 180 15.16 19.74 -5.68
C ALA A 180 14.64 20.08 -7.09
N ASP A 181 15.00 19.23 -8.06
CA ASP A 181 14.44 19.25 -9.42
C ASP A 181 13.05 18.61 -9.44
N ARG A 182 12.82 17.66 -8.51
CA ARG A 182 11.54 16.97 -8.33
C ARG A 182 11.20 16.79 -6.86
N ILE A 183 9.91 16.89 -6.56
CA ILE A 183 9.37 16.65 -5.21
C ILE A 183 8.37 15.51 -5.26
N ILE A 184 8.68 14.46 -4.52
CA ILE A 184 7.79 13.30 -4.31
C ILE A 184 7.21 13.37 -2.90
N VAL A 185 5.93 13.09 -2.76
CA VAL A 185 5.27 12.99 -1.46
C VAL A 185 4.72 11.57 -1.27
N MET A 186 5.04 10.93 -0.18
CA MET A 186 4.38 9.71 0.28
C MET A 186 3.28 10.09 1.28
N SER A 187 2.15 9.42 1.24
CA SER A 187 1.09 9.60 2.25
C SER A 187 0.24 8.34 2.42
N HIS A 188 -0.23 8.11 3.64
CA HIS A 188 -1.14 7.01 3.95
C HIS A 188 -2.51 7.60 4.36
N ALA A 189 -3.39 7.78 3.37
CA ALA A 189 -4.66 8.49 3.56
C ALA A 189 -5.67 8.14 2.46
N THR A 190 -6.95 8.41 2.71
CA THR A 190 -8.01 8.27 1.71
C THR A 190 -8.15 9.56 0.90
N VAL A 191 -7.73 9.54 -0.37
CA VAL A 191 -7.69 10.70 -1.29
C VAL A 191 -8.67 10.51 -2.43
N SER A 192 -9.42 11.55 -2.79
CA SER A 192 -10.38 11.56 -3.90
C SER A 192 -10.16 12.76 -4.83
N ASP A 193 -10.36 12.57 -6.12
CA ASP A 193 -10.33 13.63 -7.13
C ASP A 193 -11.63 14.47 -7.14
N THR A 194 -12.70 13.98 -6.51
CA THR A 194 -13.95 14.73 -6.42
C THR A 194 -13.84 15.86 -5.40
N THR A 195 -13.91 17.11 -5.85
CA THR A 195 -14.11 18.27 -4.98
C THR A 195 -15.44 18.11 -4.26
N GLY A 196 -15.37 17.80 -2.95
CA GLY A 196 -16.51 17.40 -2.12
C GLY A 196 -17.60 18.46 -1.98
N SER A 197 -18.44 18.62 -3.00
CA SER A 197 -19.63 19.45 -2.89
C SER A 197 -20.96 18.79 -3.25
N ASP A 198 -21.05 17.60 -3.76
CA ASP A 198 -22.37 17.00 -3.99
C ASP A 198 -22.34 15.47 -4.01
N THR A 199 -22.34 14.82 -2.85
CA THR A 199 -23.07 13.55 -2.78
C THR A 199 -23.12 12.97 -1.35
N ALA A 200 -23.97 13.52 -0.52
CA ALA A 200 -24.60 12.75 0.55
C ALA A 200 -25.55 11.68 -0.02
N GLY A 201 -25.33 11.19 -1.22
CA GLY A 201 -26.24 10.29 -1.93
C GLY A 201 -25.69 9.52 -3.13
N SER A 202 -24.47 9.78 -3.62
CA SER A 202 -23.90 8.92 -4.66
C SER A 202 -23.05 7.82 -4.02
N ALA A 203 -23.39 6.59 -4.35
CA ALA A 203 -22.63 5.41 -3.96
C ALA A 203 -21.15 5.64 -4.24
N ASP A 204 -20.34 5.53 -3.19
CA ASP A 204 -18.89 5.49 -3.20
C ASP A 204 -18.37 4.70 -4.42
N THR A 205 -17.86 5.40 -5.43
CA THR A 205 -17.35 4.76 -6.65
C THR A 205 -15.96 4.19 -6.47
N THR A 206 -15.33 4.42 -5.31
CA THR A 206 -14.03 3.82 -4.98
C THR A 206 -14.28 2.49 -4.28
N PRO A 207 -13.98 1.36 -4.91
CA PRO A 207 -14.20 0.06 -4.31
C PRO A 207 -13.23 -0.16 -3.15
N ARG A 208 -13.73 -0.03 -1.93
CA ARG A 208 -13.02 -0.46 -0.73
C ARG A 208 -13.21 -1.94 -0.52
N SER A 209 -12.15 -2.60 -0.13
CA SER A 209 -12.21 -3.99 0.28
C SER A 209 -12.85 -4.15 1.66
N ASP A 210 -13.34 -5.34 1.97
CA ASP A 210 -13.87 -5.62 3.31
C ASP A 210 -12.76 -5.50 4.37
N SER A 211 -11.51 -5.73 4.01
CA SER A 211 -10.34 -5.58 4.89
C SER A 211 -10.05 -4.13 5.27
N GLU A 212 -10.44 -3.15 4.43
CA GLU A 212 -10.29 -1.71 4.71
C GLU A 212 -11.45 -1.15 5.53
N ARG A 213 -12.64 -1.79 5.50
CA ARG A 213 -13.84 -1.34 6.21
C ARG A 213 -13.77 -1.54 7.71
N ASP A 214 -13.06 -2.57 8.17
CA ASP A 214 -12.96 -2.92 9.60
C ASP A 214 -12.28 -1.83 10.46
N ILE A 215 -11.65 -0.83 9.84
CA ILE A 215 -10.84 0.18 10.53
C ILE A 215 -11.53 1.54 10.61
N SER A 216 -12.55 1.81 9.78
CA SER A 216 -13.24 3.10 9.75
C SER A 216 -14.36 3.17 10.80
N VAL A 217 -14.03 3.22 12.08
CA VAL A 217 -14.97 3.60 13.14
C VAL A 217 -15.11 5.12 13.14
N GLY A 218 -16.12 5.65 12.44
CA GLY A 218 -16.48 7.07 12.60
C GLY A 218 -16.69 7.89 11.33
N GLY A 219 -16.85 7.28 10.16
CA GLY A 219 -17.07 7.99 8.89
C GLY A 219 -15.80 8.12 8.07
N ILE A 220 -16.00 8.22 6.74
CA ILE A 220 -14.88 8.28 5.78
C ILE A 220 -14.49 9.73 5.64
N ASP A 221 -13.35 10.12 6.20
CA ASP A 221 -12.76 11.44 5.98
C ASP A 221 -11.91 11.42 4.69
N TRP A 222 -12.56 11.70 3.57
CA TRP A 222 -11.89 11.89 2.29
C TRP A 222 -11.09 13.19 2.29
N VAL A 223 -9.91 13.11 1.69
CA VAL A 223 -9.04 14.26 1.48
C VAL A 223 -9.04 14.60 -0.01
N PRO A 224 -9.27 15.87 -0.42
CA PRO A 224 -9.25 16.22 -1.84
C PRO A 224 -7.84 16.10 -2.42
N ALA A 225 -7.73 15.55 -3.62
CA ALA A 225 -6.47 15.40 -4.35
C ALA A 225 -5.72 16.75 -4.52
N SER A 226 -6.46 17.85 -4.58
CA SER A 226 -5.89 19.21 -4.68
C SER A 226 -4.97 19.61 -3.52
N LEU A 227 -5.03 18.92 -2.38
CA LEU A 227 -4.04 19.13 -1.31
C LEU A 227 -2.61 18.77 -1.73
N PHE A 228 -2.48 17.96 -2.77
CA PHE A 228 -1.20 17.50 -3.30
C PHE A 228 -0.79 18.20 -4.60
N ASP A 229 -1.52 19.24 -5.01
CA ASP A 229 -1.16 20.00 -6.22
C ASP A 229 0.26 20.57 -6.13
N GLY A 230 0.99 20.48 -7.24
CA GLY A 230 2.35 21.02 -7.39
C GLY A 230 3.46 20.06 -6.93
N PHE A 231 3.13 18.83 -6.51
CA PHE A 231 4.12 17.76 -6.34
C PHE A 231 4.23 16.93 -7.62
N ASP A 232 5.46 16.50 -7.97
CA ASP A 232 5.72 15.75 -9.20
C ASP A 232 5.16 14.32 -9.17
N TYR A 233 5.14 13.69 -7.99
CA TYR A 233 4.50 12.40 -7.78
C TYR A 233 4.01 12.26 -6.33
N VAL A 234 2.86 11.61 -6.16
CA VAL A 234 2.30 11.31 -4.83
C VAL A 234 2.06 9.82 -4.70
N ALA A 235 2.85 9.20 -3.81
CA ALA A 235 2.84 7.78 -3.52
C ALA A 235 1.87 7.49 -2.36
N LEU A 236 0.65 7.04 -2.69
CA LEU A 236 -0.40 6.77 -1.71
C LEU A 236 -0.41 5.29 -1.27
N GLY A 237 -0.64 5.06 0.03
CA GLY A 237 -1.08 3.81 0.62
C GLY A 237 -2.46 3.95 1.27
N HIS A 238 -2.93 2.89 1.93
CA HIS A 238 -4.22 2.74 2.61
C HIS A 238 -5.30 2.03 1.79
N ILE A 239 -5.34 2.21 0.49
CA ILE A 239 -6.28 1.51 -0.38
C ILE A 239 -5.56 0.33 -1.04
N HIS A 240 -6.08 -0.89 -0.82
CA HIS A 240 -5.45 -2.13 -1.29
C HIS A 240 -5.56 -2.35 -2.80
N LYS A 241 -6.47 -1.65 -3.46
CA LYS A 241 -6.58 -1.68 -4.91
C LYS A 241 -5.60 -0.71 -5.55
N ARG A 242 -4.79 -1.19 -6.51
CA ARG A 242 -3.93 -0.33 -7.31
C ARG A 242 -4.75 0.46 -8.34
N TYR A 243 -4.68 1.80 -8.27
CA TYR A 243 -5.30 2.68 -9.26
C TYR A 243 -4.76 4.11 -9.21
N PRO A 244 -4.83 4.87 -10.30
CA PRO A 244 -4.52 6.30 -10.31
C PRO A 244 -5.71 7.11 -9.80
N VAL A 245 -5.48 8.03 -8.84
CA VAL A 245 -6.43 9.10 -8.49
C VAL A 245 -6.34 10.20 -9.56
N THR A 246 -5.10 10.60 -9.89
CA THR A 246 -4.79 11.48 -11.03
C THR A 246 -3.62 10.88 -11.81
N HIS A 247 -3.06 11.62 -12.78
CA HIS A 247 -1.86 11.16 -13.50
C HIS A 247 -0.68 10.94 -12.56
N THR A 248 -0.47 11.82 -11.57
CA THR A 248 0.69 11.80 -10.66
C THR A 248 0.36 11.32 -9.24
N ILE A 249 -0.91 11.22 -8.84
CA ILE A 249 -1.36 10.77 -7.52
C ILE A 249 -1.89 9.34 -7.66
N ARG A 250 -1.24 8.36 -7.01
CA ARG A 250 -1.53 6.94 -7.24
C ARG A 250 -1.50 6.12 -5.96
N TYR A 251 -2.42 5.18 -5.86
CA TYR A 251 -2.37 4.07 -4.91
C TYR A 251 -1.67 2.87 -5.53
N SER A 252 -0.57 2.42 -4.93
CA SER A 252 0.11 1.18 -5.38
C SER A 252 -0.71 -0.07 -5.10
N GLY A 253 -1.60 0.00 -4.13
CA GLY A 253 -2.32 -1.14 -3.60
C GLY A 253 -1.43 -2.06 -2.75
N SER A 254 -2.08 -3.03 -2.12
CA SER A 254 -1.36 -4.08 -1.38
C SER A 254 -0.67 -5.07 -2.31
N PRO A 255 0.43 -5.72 -1.89
CA PRO A 255 1.11 -6.74 -2.70
C PRO A 255 0.31 -8.04 -2.79
N LEU A 256 -0.56 -8.32 -1.83
CA LEU A 256 -1.39 -9.51 -1.75
C LEU A 256 -2.86 -9.13 -1.56
N GLY A 257 -3.78 -10.02 -1.92
CA GLY A 257 -5.20 -9.87 -1.59
C GLY A 257 -5.49 -10.37 -0.18
N PHE A 258 -6.23 -9.57 0.61
CA PHE A 258 -6.49 -9.84 2.02
C PHE A 258 -7.97 -10.13 2.33
N SER A 259 -8.85 -10.00 1.35
CA SER A 259 -10.29 -10.30 1.48
C SER A 259 -10.88 -10.81 0.18
N PHE A 260 -12.01 -11.51 0.23
CA PHE A 260 -12.72 -11.97 -0.98
C PHE A 260 -13.23 -10.84 -1.86
N SER A 261 -13.39 -9.64 -1.35
CA SER A 261 -13.71 -8.46 -2.18
C SER A 261 -12.54 -8.04 -3.08
N GLU A 262 -11.34 -8.52 -2.80
CA GLU A 262 -10.12 -8.29 -3.56
C GLU A 262 -9.80 -9.42 -4.57
N GLU A 263 -10.69 -10.42 -4.72
CA GLU A 263 -10.53 -11.57 -5.63
C GLU A 263 -10.08 -11.17 -7.05
N HIS A 264 -10.49 -9.99 -7.50
CA HIS A 264 -10.22 -9.50 -8.86
C HIS A 264 -9.17 -8.38 -8.89
N ASN A 265 -8.54 -8.05 -7.75
CA ASN A 265 -7.50 -7.05 -7.74
C ASN A 265 -6.25 -7.55 -8.48
N ARG A 266 -5.59 -6.62 -9.15
CA ARG A 266 -4.28 -6.82 -9.76
C ARG A 266 -3.24 -6.19 -8.83
N ASN A 267 -2.76 -6.99 -7.88
CA ASN A 267 -1.76 -6.58 -6.92
C ASN A 267 -0.43 -6.25 -7.62
N GLY A 268 0.25 -5.19 -7.20
CA GLY A 268 1.45 -4.77 -7.91
C GLY A 268 2.13 -3.55 -7.30
N ALA A 269 2.86 -2.83 -8.15
CA ALA A 269 3.60 -1.62 -7.80
C ALA A 269 3.54 -0.60 -8.95
N TYR A 270 4.00 0.63 -8.71
CA TYR A 270 4.33 1.58 -9.77
C TYR A 270 5.84 1.78 -9.83
N LEU A 271 6.37 1.75 -11.06
CA LEU A 271 7.73 2.18 -11.38
C LEU A 271 7.66 3.62 -11.88
N ILE A 272 8.43 4.49 -11.24
CA ILE A 272 8.59 5.88 -11.59
C ILE A 272 10.01 6.06 -12.12
N GLU A 273 10.14 6.50 -13.36
CA GLU A 273 11.41 6.79 -14.01
C GLU A 273 11.56 8.30 -14.16
N LEU A 274 12.64 8.84 -13.61
CA LEU A 274 12.92 10.27 -13.58
C LEU A 274 14.16 10.56 -14.42
N ASN A 275 13.99 11.48 -15.38
CA ASN A 275 15.07 12.01 -16.18
C ASN A 275 15.18 13.54 -15.99
N PRO A 276 16.38 14.11 -16.07
CA PRO A 276 16.57 15.57 -16.01
C PRO A 276 15.77 16.29 -17.09
N GLY A 277 14.92 17.25 -16.69
CA GLY A 277 14.16 18.09 -17.61
C GLY A 277 12.94 17.42 -18.28
N GLU A 278 12.63 16.15 -17.98
CA GLU A 278 11.49 15.42 -18.50
C GLU A 278 10.43 15.19 -17.41
N GLU A 279 9.17 15.05 -17.81
CA GLU A 279 8.11 14.63 -16.90
C GLU A 279 8.31 13.18 -16.45
N PRO A 280 7.91 12.82 -15.21
CA PRO A 280 8.04 11.45 -14.73
C PRO A 280 7.33 10.43 -15.63
N THR A 281 8.01 9.39 -16.04
CA THR A 281 7.37 8.24 -16.69
C THR A 281 6.90 7.26 -15.62
N ILE A 282 5.61 6.90 -15.64
CA ILE A 282 5.00 6.04 -14.63
C ILE A 282 4.43 4.81 -15.31
N SER A 283 5.00 3.67 -14.99
CA SER A 283 4.53 2.35 -15.43
C SER A 283 4.06 1.50 -14.24
N SER A 284 3.33 0.43 -14.52
CA SER A 284 2.84 -0.48 -13.47
C SER A 284 3.44 -1.86 -13.64
N HIS A 285 3.83 -2.46 -12.53
CA HIS A 285 4.22 -3.86 -12.43
C HIS A 285 3.13 -4.65 -11.70
N GLU A 286 2.86 -5.88 -12.10
CA GLU A 286 1.90 -6.78 -11.46
C GLU A 286 2.66 -7.98 -10.88
N TRP A 287 2.47 -8.24 -9.58
CA TRP A 287 3.12 -9.36 -8.90
C TRP A 287 2.53 -10.70 -9.37
N ALA A 288 3.38 -11.69 -9.58
CA ALA A 288 2.95 -13.07 -9.86
C ALA A 288 2.46 -13.78 -8.59
N THR A 289 3.06 -13.45 -7.44
CA THR A 289 2.64 -13.96 -6.13
C THR A 289 1.21 -13.50 -5.81
N ARG A 290 0.35 -14.46 -5.47
CA ARG A 290 -1.07 -14.20 -5.18
C ARG A 290 -1.58 -15.05 -4.03
N VAL A 291 -2.54 -14.51 -3.30
CA VAL A 291 -3.45 -15.30 -2.47
C VAL A 291 -4.58 -15.78 -3.38
N HIS A 292 -4.58 -17.07 -3.67
CA HIS A 292 -5.61 -17.67 -4.52
C HIS A 292 -6.92 -17.78 -3.76
N MET A 293 -7.90 -16.97 -4.12
CA MET A 293 -9.21 -16.95 -3.50
C MET A 293 -10.31 -17.04 -4.54
N LYS A 294 -11.45 -17.66 -4.19
CA LYS A 294 -12.59 -17.81 -5.09
C LYS A 294 -13.91 -17.80 -4.35
N THR A 295 -14.84 -16.97 -4.81
CA THR A 295 -16.24 -17.02 -4.40
C THR A 295 -16.99 -17.96 -5.33
N LEU A 296 -17.56 -19.04 -4.78
CA LEU A 296 -18.34 -20.04 -5.49
C LEU A 296 -19.80 -19.96 -5.04
N ARG A 297 -20.72 -19.80 -5.98
CA ARG A 297 -22.15 -19.64 -5.72
C ARG A 297 -22.95 -20.71 -6.47
N GLY A 298 -23.85 -21.38 -5.77
CA GLY A 298 -24.72 -22.40 -6.36
C GLY A 298 -25.40 -23.27 -5.32
N THR A 299 -26.25 -24.19 -5.79
CA THR A 299 -26.79 -25.23 -4.93
C THR A 299 -25.70 -26.23 -4.51
N MET A 300 -25.97 -26.97 -3.44
CA MET A 300 -25.05 -28.02 -2.97
C MET A 300 -24.68 -29.00 -4.10
N ASP A 301 -25.66 -29.40 -4.92
CA ASP A 301 -25.44 -30.30 -6.03
C ASP A 301 -24.53 -29.71 -7.11
N GLN A 302 -24.78 -28.44 -7.48
CA GLN A 302 -23.94 -27.71 -8.44
C GLN A 302 -22.52 -27.57 -7.90
N LEU A 303 -22.35 -27.19 -6.64
CA LEU A 303 -21.02 -27.00 -6.04
C LEU A 303 -20.23 -28.30 -5.91
N LEU A 304 -20.91 -29.44 -5.69
CA LEU A 304 -20.23 -30.76 -5.58
C LEU A 304 -19.96 -31.40 -6.93
N ASN A 305 -20.76 -31.14 -7.98
CA ASN A 305 -20.72 -31.94 -9.20
C ASN A 305 -20.34 -31.16 -10.46
N SER A 306 -20.42 -29.80 -10.46
CA SER A 306 -20.06 -29.03 -11.66
C SER A 306 -18.56 -29.12 -11.97
N PRO A 307 -18.20 -29.52 -13.22
CA PRO A 307 -16.80 -29.54 -13.68
C PRO A 307 -16.15 -28.16 -13.68
N GLU A 308 -16.91 -27.08 -13.79
CA GLU A 308 -16.41 -25.70 -13.81
C GLU A 308 -15.72 -25.31 -12.49
N ASN A 309 -16.06 -26.00 -11.39
CA ASN A 309 -15.46 -25.75 -10.09
C ASN A 309 -14.18 -26.54 -9.84
N SER A 310 -13.80 -27.47 -10.73
CA SER A 310 -12.60 -28.30 -10.57
C SER A 310 -11.29 -27.51 -10.43
N PRO A 311 -11.09 -26.35 -11.08
CA PRO A 311 -9.87 -25.56 -10.88
C PRO A 311 -9.67 -25.05 -9.46
N TYR A 312 -10.73 -24.99 -8.64
CA TYR A 312 -10.73 -24.40 -7.30
C TYR A 312 -10.69 -25.43 -6.17
N GLU A 313 -10.55 -26.70 -6.49
CA GLU A 313 -10.53 -27.79 -5.51
C GLU A 313 -9.32 -27.75 -4.59
N GLN A 314 -8.18 -27.33 -5.11
CA GLN A 314 -6.90 -27.29 -4.38
C GLN A 314 -6.21 -25.93 -4.54
N GLY A 315 -5.50 -25.52 -3.50
CA GLY A 315 -4.70 -24.29 -3.51
C GLY A 315 -5.51 -22.99 -3.49
N TYR A 316 -6.83 -23.06 -3.32
CA TYR A 316 -7.70 -21.89 -3.23
C TYR A 316 -8.37 -21.80 -1.86
N TYR A 317 -8.44 -20.56 -1.36
CA TYR A 317 -9.37 -20.21 -0.29
C TYR A 317 -10.76 -19.98 -0.90
N CYS A 318 -11.73 -20.82 -0.54
CA CYS A 318 -13.07 -20.75 -1.11
C CYS A 318 -14.07 -20.09 -0.15
N ARG A 319 -14.78 -19.08 -0.64
CA ARG A 319 -16.02 -18.58 -0.05
C ARG A 319 -17.18 -19.27 -0.76
N ILE A 320 -18.01 -19.99 -0.01
CA ILE A 320 -19.15 -20.72 -0.54
C ILE A 320 -20.44 -19.98 -0.22
N GLU A 321 -21.23 -19.69 -1.23
CA GLU A 321 -22.54 -19.08 -1.13
C GLU A 321 -23.61 -20.06 -1.63
N LEU A 322 -24.23 -20.79 -0.71
CA LEU A 322 -25.29 -21.75 -1.04
C LEU A 322 -26.58 -21.03 -1.44
N THR A 323 -27.22 -21.52 -2.48
CA THR A 323 -28.51 -21.04 -2.99
C THR A 323 -29.65 -22.06 -2.80
N ASP A 324 -29.45 -23.08 -1.98
CA ASP A 324 -30.46 -24.04 -1.59
C ASP A 324 -31.54 -23.34 -0.76
N GLU A 325 -32.82 -23.81 -0.81
CA GLU A 325 -33.90 -23.23 0.00
C GLU A 325 -33.63 -23.33 1.51
N THR A 326 -32.94 -24.37 1.93
CA THR A 326 -32.56 -24.61 3.32
C THR A 326 -31.11 -25.10 3.38
N LEU A 327 -30.40 -24.81 4.49
CA LEU A 327 -29.03 -25.26 4.66
C LEU A 327 -28.99 -26.80 4.67
N PRO A 328 -28.30 -27.45 3.70
CA PRO A 328 -28.22 -28.89 3.64
C PRO A 328 -27.50 -29.48 4.85
N VAL A 329 -27.99 -30.62 5.34
CA VAL A 329 -27.35 -31.32 6.48
C VAL A 329 -25.92 -31.74 6.12
N GLY A 330 -24.97 -31.43 7.01
CA GLY A 330 -23.55 -31.75 6.80
C GLY A 330 -22.92 -30.95 5.66
N ALA A 331 -23.43 -29.76 5.34
CA ALA A 331 -22.95 -28.95 4.21
C ALA A 331 -21.43 -28.74 4.20
N VAL A 332 -20.86 -28.36 5.33
CA VAL A 332 -19.39 -28.09 5.45
C VAL A 332 -18.58 -29.35 5.17
N ASP A 333 -18.95 -30.49 5.75
CA ASP A 333 -18.18 -31.73 5.60
C ASP A 333 -18.27 -32.28 4.18
N ARG A 334 -19.43 -32.16 3.56
CA ARG A 334 -19.65 -32.55 2.17
C ARG A 334 -18.83 -31.68 1.21
N LEU A 335 -18.80 -30.38 1.43
CA LEU A 335 -18.01 -29.45 0.60
C LEU A 335 -16.50 -29.64 0.83
N ARG A 336 -16.06 -29.95 2.05
CA ARG A 336 -14.65 -30.29 2.36
C ARG A 336 -14.18 -31.55 1.67
N SER A 337 -15.07 -32.45 1.23
CA SER A 337 -14.66 -33.59 0.42
C SER A 337 -14.20 -33.19 -0.99
N ARG A 338 -14.55 -31.99 -1.44
CA ARG A 338 -14.14 -31.46 -2.75
C ARG A 338 -13.16 -30.29 -2.65
N TYR A 339 -13.40 -29.35 -1.76
CA TYR A 339 -12.58 -28.13 -1.66
C TYR A 339 -11.64 -28.22 -0.45
N GLU A 340 -10.34 -28.05 -0.69
CA GLU A 340 -9.32 -28.15 0.34
C GLU A 340 -9.50 -27.13 1.46
N THR A 341 -9.77 -25.85 1.11
CA THR A 341 -9.92 -24.78 2.10
C THR A 341 -11.20 -24.01 1.89
N ILE A 342 -12.18 -24.24 2.77
CA ILE A 342 -13.42 -23.44 2.84
C ILE A 342 -13.25 -22.42 3.97
N SER A 343 -13.09 -21.16 3.59
CA SER A 343 -12.88 -20.05 4.52
C SER A 343 -14.19 -19.45 5.03
N HIS A 344 -15.24 -19.49 4.22
CA HIS A 344 -16.55 -18.98 4.58
C HIS A 344 -17.67 -19.79 3.91
N LEU A 345 -18.75 -20.03 4.65
CA LEU A 345 -19.97 -20.65 4.13
C LEU A 345 -21.19 -19.81 4.55
N SER A 346 -22.00 -19.41 3.60
CA SER A 346 -23.26 -18.71 3.82
C SER A 346 -24.39 -19.36 3.03
N LEU A 347 -25.62 -19.19 3.51
CA LEU A 347 -26.85 -19.50 2.75
C LEU A 347 -27.46 -18.17 2.31
N ILE A 348 -27.64 -18.00 1.02
CA ILE A 348 -28.23 -16.80 0.45
C ILE A 348 -29.61 -17.14 -0.12
N HIS A 349 -30.63 -16.44 0.34
CA HIS A 349 -31.95 -16.52 -0.28
C HIS A 349 -32.01 -15.58 -1.48
N ILE A 350 -32.40 -16.11 -2.63
CA ILE A 350 -32.57 -15.34 -3.87
C ILE A 350 -33.99 -14.82 -3.92
#